data_35ec0ecf995e15e205b7dacdb087a54b
#
_entry.id   35ec0ecf995e15e205b7dacdb087a54b
#
_cell.length_a   1.000
_cell.length_b   1.000
_cell.length_c   1.000
_cell.angle_alpha   90.00
_cell.angle_beta   90.00
_cell.angle_gamma   90.00
#
_symmetry.space_group_name_H-M   'P 1'
#
loop_
_entity.id
_entity.type
_entity.pdbx_description
1 polymer ?
#
loop_
_entity_poly.entity_id
_entity_poly.type
_entity_poly.pdbx_seq_one_letter_code
_entity_poly.pdbx_strand_id
1 'polypeptide(L)'
;LALTNLLRQGDVGFGDAFSTGEITVEGDLIGFLIEVYQTPEPKGIFKVVKRVQQRSPRANTPAGSRENIHHHYDIGNDFYKLWLDREMQYTCAYFPEDAMEIEAAQQAKMDHVCRKLQLRPGDRVAEAGCGWGGLARHMALHYGAIVSSWNVSAEQVRYATDRAKSEGYDDRVSYVLDDYRNIKGEYDAFVSVGMLEHVGLDHYPDLGDVVDRCLTAEGRGLIHTIGRNRPRLMNAWIEKRIFPGAYPPTLGEMMDIFEPHRFSVLDVENLRLHYAKTLEAWLSRFDASHQQVTEQFDENFTRAWRLYLAGSKAAFLSGALQLFQVVFTRERNNKLAASRAHLYS
;
A
#
# COMPACT_ATOMS: atom_id res chain seq x y z
N LEU A 1 -1.22 30.68 -19.12
CA LEU A 1 -2.31 29.80 -18.65
C LEU A 1 -1.78 28.80 -17.61
N ALA A 2 -0.70 28.03 -17.88
CA ALA A 2 -0.14 27.05 -16.95
C ALA A 2 0.28 27.68 -15.60
N LEU A 3 0.99 28.82 -15.60
CA LEU A 3 1.40 29.53 -14.39
C LEU A 3 0.21 30.01 -13.55
N THR A 4 -0.85 30.47 -14.21
CA THR A 4 -2.08 30.90 -13.54
C THR A 4 -2.83 29.72 -12.89
N ASN A 5 -2.86 28.58 -13.57
CA ASN A 5 -3.43 27.34 -13.04
C ASN A 5 -2.62 26.80 -11.86
N LEU A 6 -1.28 26.85 -11.96
CA LEU A 6 -0.39 26.48 -10.85
C LEU A 6 -0.67 27.31 -9.60
N LEU A 7 -0.79 28.64 -9.74
CA LEU A 7 -1.08 29.54 -8.62
C LEU A 7 -2.47 29.34 -8.02
N ARG A 8 -3.46 28.98 -8.84
CA ARG A 8 -4.86 28.80 -8.40
C ARG A 8 -5.14 27.40 -7.84
N GLN A 9 -4.52 26.37 -8.40
CA GLN A 9 -4.85 24.96 -8.10
C GLN A 9 -3.70 24.21 -7.39
N GLY A 10 -2.54 24.84 -7.15
CA GLY A 10 -1.42 24.26 -6.42
C GLY A 10 -1.00 22.88 -6.98
N ASP A 11 -1.03 21.87 -6.14
CA ASP A 11 -0.60 20.50 -6.50
C ASP A 11 -1.37 19.94 -7.72
N VAL A 12 -2.68 20.21 -7.81
CA VAL A 12 -3.50 19.76 -8.95
C VAL A 12 -3.09 20.49 -10.23
N GLY A 13 -2.89 21.80 -10.17
CA GLY A 13 -2.47 22.59 -11.33
C GLY A 13 -1.11 22.18 -11.87
N PHE A 14 -0.15 21.88 -10.98
CA PHE A 14 1.16 21.36 -11.37
C PHE A 14 1.04 19.97 -12.03
N GLY A 15 0.37 19.03 -11.36
CA GLY A 15 0.27 17.66 -11.84
C GLY A 15 -0.46 17.55 -13.18
N ASP A 16 -1.57 18.28 -13.35
CA ASP A 16 -2.32 18.31 -14.61
C ASP A 16 -1.49 18.96 -15.74
N ALA A 17 -0.82 20.09 -15.50
CA ALA A 17 0.02 20.75 -16.49
C ALA A 17 1.28 19.92 -16.86
N PHE A 18 1.85 19.20 -15.91
CA PHE A 18 2.94 18.25 -16.19
C PHE A 18 2.45 17.09 -17.05
N SER A 19 1.27 16.54 -16.73
CA SER A 19 0.67 15.43 -17.47
C SER A 19 0.38 15.81 -18.93
N THR A 20 -0.15 17.01 -19.18
CA THR A 20 -0.44 17.50 -20.56
C THR A 20 0.79 18.02 -21.31
N GLY A 21 1.96 18.06 -20.66
CA GLY A 21 3.19 18.58 -21.30
C GLY A 21 3.28 20.12 -21.32
N GLU A 22 2.32 20.84 -20.74
CA GLU A 22 2.39 22.31 -20.60
C GLU A 22 3.53 22.77 -19.68
N ILE A 23 3.92 21.91 -18.73
CA ILE A 23 5.10 22.06 -17.89
C ILE A 23 6.01 20.86 -18.05
N THR A 24 7.30 21.11 -18.18
CA THR A 24 8.37 20.11 -18.17
C THR A 24 9.40 20.48 -17.10
N VAL A 25 10.03 19.46 -16.54
CA VAL A 25 11.18 19.61 -15.64
C VAL A 25 12.41 19.07 -16.38
N GLU A 26 13.34 19.95 -16.70
CA GLU A 26 14.61 19.57 -17.29
C GLU A 26 15.58 19.11 -16.20
N GLY A 27 16.25 17.99 -16.41
CA GLY A 27 17.20 17.41 -15.46
C GLY A 27 16.55 16.49 -14.43
N ASP A 28 16.93 16.61 -13.15
CA ASP A 28 16.52 15.70 -12.07
C ASP A 28 15.12 16.02 -11.53
N LEU A 29 14.11 15.37 -12.08
CA LEU A 29 12.72 15.47 -11.60
C LEU A 29 12.58 15.09 -10.12
N ILE A 30 13.28 14.04 -9.67
CA ILE A 30 13.16 13.54 -8.30
C ILE A 30 13.77 14.54 -7.32
N GLY A 31 14.98 15.05 -7.62
CA GLY A 31 15.61 16.10 -6.83
C GLY A 31 14.74 17.36 -6.71
N PHE A 32 14.16 17.80 -7.83
CA PHE A 32 13.19 18.92 -7.82
C PHE A 32 12.00 18.65 -6.89
N LEU A 33 11.40 17.46 -6.97
CA LEU A 33 10.24 17.10 -6.14
C LEU A 33 10.62 16.96 -4.65
N ILE A 34 11.84 16.51 -4.32
CA ILE A 34 12.34 16.47 -2.93
C ILE A 34 12.38 17.89 -2.36
N GLU A 35 12.94 18.87 -3.10
CA GLU A 35 12.97 20.26 -2.68
C GLU A 35 11.55 20.84 -2.47
N VAL A 36 10.60 20.48 -3.34
CA VAL A 36 9.18 20.88 -3.19
C VAL A 36 8.60 20.30 -1.89
N TYR A 37 8.86 19.03 -1.56
CA TYR A 37 8.38 18.43 -0.32
C TYR A 37 9.04 19.01 0.94
N GLN A 38 10.28 19.42 0.86
CA GLN A 38 11.04 20.02 1.97
C GLN A 38 10.76 21.51 2.16
N THR A 39 10.18 22.17 1.16
CA THR A 39 9.81 23.59 1.28
C THR A 39 8.81 23.78 2.42
N PRO A 40 9.08 24.71 3.35
CA PRO A 40 8.17 24.98 4.46
C PRO A 40 6.76 25.37 3.98
N GLU A 41 5.75 24.89 4.68
CA GLU A 41 4.37 25.30 4.35
C GLU A 41 4.20 26.83 4.43
N PRO A 42 3.52 27.43 3.44
CA PRO A 42 3.29 28.86 3.45
C PRO A 42 2.53 29.28 4.70
N LYS A 43 2.95 30.38 5.31
CA LYS A 43 2.30 30.98 6.50
C LYS A 43 1.21 31.97 6.06
N GLY A 44 0.22 32.21 6.94
CA GLY A 44 -0.78 33.26 6.73
C GLY A 44 -1.92 32.84 5.77
N ILE A 45 -2.37 33.80 4.94
CA ILE A 45 -3.54 33.64 4.07
C ILE A 45 -3.42 32.47 3.07
N PHE A 46 -2.19 32.17 2.61
CA PHE A 46 -1.92 31.02 1.73
C PHE A 46 -2.19 29.67 2.41
N LYS A 47 -2.03 29.56 3.72
CA LYS A 47 -2.40 28.37 4.49
C LYS A 47 -3.92 28.14 4.47
N VAL A 48 -4.69 29.22 4.52
CA VAL A 48 -6.17 29.15 4.48
C VAL A 48 -6.63 28.68 3.09
N VAL A 49 -6.05 29.24 2.02
CA VAL A 49 -6.36 28.83 0.64
C VAL A 49 -6.02 27.36 0.41
N LYS A 50 -4.85 26.89 0.86
CA LYS A 50 -4.45 25.48 0.77
C LYS A 50 -5.40 24.57 1.55
N ARG A 51 -5.86 24.98 2.73
CA ARG A 51 -6.79 24.21 3.58
C ARG A 51 -8.20 24.10 2.99
N VAL A 52 -8.65 25.14 2.26
CA VAL A 52 -9.95 25.13 1.56
C VAL A 52 -9.90 24.23 0.32
N GLN A 53 -8.75 24.11 -0.32
CA GLN A 53 -8.55 23.21 -1.47
C GLN A 53 -8.38 21.74 -1.09
N GLN A 54 -7.98 21.47 0.15
CA GLN A 54 -7.85 20.10 0.67
C GLN A 54 -9.21 19.65 1.23
N ARG A 55 -9.85 18.69 0.58
CA ARG A 55 -11.09 18.10 1.07
C ARG A 55 -10.81 17.26 2.32
N SER A 56 -11.78 17.21 3.23
CA SER A 56 -11.77 16.20 4.32
C SER A 56 -11.68 14.80 3.72
N PRO A 57 -11.00 13.85 4.40
CA PRO A 57 -10.99 12.46 3.97
C PRO A 57 -12.44 12.02 3.69
N ARG A 58 -12.69 11.44 2.51
CA ARG A 58 -14.02 10.89 2.21
C ARG A 58 -14.25 9.68 3.11
N ALA A 59 -15.44 9.57 3.68
CA ALA A 59 -15.84 8.35 4.35
C ALA A 59 -15.81 7.20 3.31
N ASN A 60 -14.90 6.24 3.49
CA ASN A 60 -14.82 5.06 2.64
C ASN A 60 -15.89 4.04 3.04
N THR A 61 -17.14 4.33 2.66
CA THR A 61 -18.21 3.35 2.76
C THR A 61 -17.91 2.13 1.87
N PRO A 62 -18.51 0.94 2.11
CA PRO A 62 -18.28 -0.23 1.27
C PRO A 62 -18.53 0.02 -0.22
N ALA A 63 -19.52 0.85 -0.56
CA ALA A 63 -19.82 1.24 -1.95
C ALA A 63 -18.74 2.19 -2.50
N GLY A 64 -18.33 3.20 -1.72
CA GLY A 64 -17.27 4.13 -2.12
C GLY A 64 -15.90 3.48 -2.25
N SER A 65 -15.58 2.51 -1.38
CA SER A 65 -14.33 1.72 -1.49
C SER A 65 -14.27 0.93 -2.79
N ARG A 66 -15.38 0.30 -3.21
CA ARG A 66 -15.46 -0.41 -4.50
C ARG A 66 -15.23 0.53 -5.68
N GLU A 67 -15.92 1.68 -5.71
CA GLU A 67 -15.80 2.66 -6.80
C GLU A 67 -14.37 3.23 -6.90
N ASN A 68 -13.75 3.57 -5.77
CA ASN A 68 -12.38 4.11 -5.72
C ASN A 68 -11.34 3.07 -6.17
N ILE A 69 -11.52 1.80 -5.80
CA ILE A 69 -10.63 0.70 -6.19
C ILE A 69 -10.79 0.39 -7.68
N HIS A 70 -12.02 0.34 -8.21
CA HIS A 70 -12.26 0.16 -9.65
C HIS A 70 -11.54 1.21 -10.47
N HIS A 71 -11.57 2.48 -10.07
CA HIS A 71 -10.92 3.56 -10.82
C HIS A 71 -9.40 3.36 -10.98
N HIS A 72 -8.73 2.79 -10.00
CA HIS A 72 -7.27 2.63 -10.02
C HIS A 72 -6.81 1.26 -10.56
N TYR A 73 -7.50 0.17 -10.18
CA TYR A 73 -7.03 -1.18 -10.50
C TYR A 73 -7.63 -1.77 -11.80
N ASP A 74 -8.67 -1.15 -12.37
CA ASP A 74 -9.27 -1.55 -13.65
C ASP A 74 -8.50 -1.02 -14.88
N ILE A 75 -7.32 -0.43 -14.67
CA ILE A 75 -6.37 -0.06 -15.75
C ILE A 75 -5.94 -1.30 -16.54
N GLY A 76 -6.01 -2.49 -15.94
CA GLY A 76 -5.75 -3.77 -16.59
C GLY A 76 -4.43 -4.42 -16.15
N ASN A 77 -4.47 -5.75 -16.03
CA ASN A 77 -3.31 -6.53 -15.56
C ASN A 77 -2.08 -6.38 -16.48
N ASP A 78 -2.28 -6.22 -17.79
CA ASP A 78 -1.17 -6.15 -18.74
C ASP A 78 -0.35 -4.87 -18.58
N PHE A 79 -0.98 -3.78 -18.17
CA PHE A 79 -0.26 -2.56 -17.78
C PHE A 79 0.63 -2.77 -16.55
N TYR A 80 0.11 -3.40 -15.49
CA TYR A 80 0.88 -3.63 -14.27
C TYR A 80 2.05 -4.60 -14.49
N LYS A 81 1.90 -5.60 -15.36
CA LYS A 81 2.98 -6.54 -15.74
C LYS A 81 4.18 -5.87 -16.37
N LEU A 82 4.03 -4.70 -16.98
CA LEU A 82 5.14 -3.98 -17.63
C LEU A 82 6.20 -3.51 -16.63
N TRP A 83 5.83 -3.25 -15.39
CA TRP A 83 6.73 -2.60 -14.43
C TRP A 83 6.72 -3.21 -13.01
N LEU A 84 5.73 -4.03 -12.62
CA LEU A 84 5.78 -4.80 -11.39
C LEU A 84 6.70 -6.02 -11.52
N ASP A 85 6.96 -6.68 -10.39
CA ASP A 85 7.62 -7.99 -10.34
C ASP A 85 6.69 -9.13 -10.81
N ARG A 86 7.26 -10.32 -10.98
CA ARG A 86 6.54 -11.51 -11.44
C ARG A 86 5.34 -11.89 -10.55
N GLU A 87 5.43 -11.62 -9.24
CA GLU A 87 4.35 -11.89 -8.29
C GLU A 87 3.32 -10.77 -8.23
N MET A 88 3.46 -9.73 -9.07
CA MET A 88 2.54 -8.59 -9.15
C MET A 88 2.36 -7.89 -7.80
N GLN A 89 3.46 -7.71 -7.06
CA GLN A 89 3.43 -7.05 -5.76
C GLN A 89 3.42 -5.53 -5.93
N TYR A 90 2.26 -4.90 -5.77
CA TYR A 90 2.13 -3.44 -5.84
C TYR A 90 2.21 -2.80 -4.45
N THR A 91 3.20 -3.23 -3.68
CA THR A 91 3.51 -2.76 -2.32
C THR A 91 5.02 -2.72 -2.12
N CYS A 92 5.48 -2.07 -1.06
CA CYS A 92 6.89 -1.93 -0.75
C CYS A 92 7.60 -3.29 -0.68
N ALA A 93 8.70 -3.44 -1.39
CA ALA A 93 9.63 -4.55 -1.26
C ALA A 93 10.54 -4.38 -0.03
N TYR A 94 11.22 -5.44 0.38
CA TYR A 94 12.23 -5.44 1.44
C TYR A 94 13.60 -5.77 0.85
N PHE A 95 14.57 -4.90 1.04
CA PHE A 95 15.93 -5.03 0.51
C PHE A 95 16.92 -5.25 1.65
N PRO A 96 17.11 -6.47 2.14
CA PRO A 96 18.13 -6.77 3.14
C PRO A 96 19.55 -6.41 2.66
N GLU A 97 19.77 -6.45 1.34
CA GLU A 97 21.01 -6.07 0.68
C GLU A 97 20.77 -4.97 -0.36
N ASP A 98 21.72 -4.02 -0.46
CA ASP A 98 21.55 -2.84 -1.31
C ASP A 98 21.45 -3.13 -2.81
N ALA A 99 22.15 -4.14 -3.29
CA ALA A 99 22.20 -4.52 -4.71
C ALA A 99 21.13 -5.54 -5.13
N MET A 100 20.14 -5.80 -4.27
CA MET A 100 19.11 -6.80 -4.55
C MET A 100 18.15 -6.33 -5.66
N GLU A 101 17.83 -7.22 -6.59
CA GLU A 101 16.82 -6.98 -7.63
C GLU A 101 15.40 -7.02 -7.05
N ILE A 102 14.45 -6.34 -7.71
CA ILE A 102 13.09 -6.17 -7.21
C ILE A 102 12.35 -7.50 -6.99
N GLU A 103 12.57 -8.52 -7.85
CA GLU A 103 11.98 -9.85 -7.68
C GLU A 103 12.40 -10.50 -6.36
N ALA A 104 13.70 -10.50 -6.09
CA ALA A 104 14.25 -11.05 -4.86
C ALA A 104 13.82 -10.22 -3.64
N ALA A 105 13.77 -8.89 -3.78
CA ALA A 105 13.33 -7.99 -2.73
C ALA A 105 11.83 -8.16 -2.39
N GLN A 106 10.97 -8.45 -3.37
CA GLN A 106 9.56 -8.74 -3.12
C GLN A 106 9.38 -10.12 -2.46
N GLN A 107 10.17 -11.12 -2.84
CA GLN A 107 10.20 -12.41 -2.12
C GLN A 107 10.66 -12.22 -0.67
N ALA A 108 11.75 -11.47 -0.46
CA ALA A 108 12.25 -11.15 0.87
C ALA A 108 11.21 -10.40 1.72
N LYS A 109 10.40 -9.52 1.11
CA LYS A 109 9.29 -8.84 1.79
C LYS A 109 8.21 -9.85 2.24
N MET A 110 7.83 -10.77 1.38
CA MET A 110 6.83 -11.80 1.72
C MET A 110 7.35 -12.71 2.84
N ASP A 111 8.61 -13.14 2.77
CA ASP A 111 9.28 -13.88 3.85
C ASP A 111 9.33 -13.09 5.16
N HIS A 112 9.67 -11.80 5.09
CA HIS A 112 9.74 -10.95 6.27
C HIS A 112 8.37 -10.81 6.98
N VAL A 113 7.29 -10.68 6.22
CA VAL A 113 5.92 -10.72 6.73
C VAL A 113 5.61 -12.05 7.41
N CYS A 114 5.91 -13.18 6.76
CA CYS A 114 5.68 -14.51 7.30
C CYS A 114 6.48 -14.77 8.59
N ARG A 115 7.76 -14.35 8.64
CA ARG A 115 8.60 -14.45 9.83
C ARG A 115 8.08 -13.60 10.98
N LYS A 116 7.60 -12.39 10.72
CA LYS A 116 6.97 -11.53 11.73
C LYS A 116 5.70 -12.14 12.30
N LEU A 117 4.90 -12.78 11.47
CA LEU A 117 3.73 -13.55 11.89
C LEU A 117 4.11 -14.88 12.54
N GLN A 118 5.38 -15.32 12.42
CA GLN A 118 5.88 -16.62 12.89
C GLN A 118 5.00 -17.78 12.38
N LEU A 119 4.67 -17.76 11.10
CA LEU A 119 3.80 -18.76 10.47
C LEU A 119 4.39 -20.16 10.55
N ARG A 120 3.52 -21.14 10.77
CA ARG A 120 3.82 -22.56 10.83
C ARG A 120 2.95 -23.34 9.85
N PRO A 121 3.38 -24.50 9.39
CA PRO A 121 2.54 -25.37 8.59
C PRO A 121 1.21 -25.68 9.26
N GLY A 122 0.12 -25.47 8.52
CA GLY A 122 -1.25 -25.67 9.00
C GLY A 122 -1.90 -24.43 9.63
N ASP A 123 -1.14 -23.33 9.89
CA ASP A 123 -1.73 -22.09 10.38
C ASP A 123 -2.77 -21.55 9.39
N ARG A 124 -3.90 -21.14 9.91
CA ARG A 124 -4.98 -20.50 9.14
C ARG A 124 -4.75 -18.99 9.13
N VAL A 125 -4.68 -18.39 7.95
CA VAL A 125 -4.40 -16.96 7.77
C VAL A 125 -5.58 -16.27 7.12
N ALA A 126 -6.03 -15.15 7.71
CA ALA A 126 -6.91 -14.20 7.05
C ALA A 126 -6.07 -13.06 6.45
N GLU A 127 -6.16 -12.86 5.13
CA GLU A 127 -5.52 -11.75 4.44
C GLU A 127 -6.58 -10.75 3.98
N ALA A 128 -6.47 -9.50 4.41
CA ALA A 128 -7.32 -8.40 3.99
C ALA A 128 -6.61 -7.57 2.90
N GLY A 129 -7.09 -7.67 1.65
CA GLY A 129 -6.50 -7.02 0.49
C GLY A 129 -5.46 -7.89 -0.21
N CYS A 130 -5.89 -8.90 -0.97
CA CYS A 130 -4.97 -9.87 -1.61
C CYS A 130 -4.16 -9.32 -2.79
N GLY A 131 -4.50 -8.14 -3.36
CA GLY A 131 -3.95 -7.74 -4.66
C GLY A 131 -4.11 -8.86 -5.68
N TRP A 132 -3.05 -9.23 -6.39
CA TRP A 132 -3.00 -10.35 -7.34
C TRP A 132 -2.63 -11.70 -6.69
N GLY A 133 -2.72 -11.79 -5.36
CA GLY A 133 -2.62 -13.04 -4.61
C GLY A 133 -1.22 -13.58 -4.36
N GLY A 134 -0.17 -12.80 -4.63
CA GLY A 134 1.21 -13.28 -4.49
C GLY A 134 1.59 -13.62 -3.05
N LEU A 135 1.18 -12.82 -2.05
CA LEU A 135 1.50 -13.09 -0.65
C LEU A 135 0.79 -14.36 -0.15
N ALA A 136 -0.49 -14.54 -0.49
CA ALA A 136 -1.23 -15.75 -0.10
C ALA A 136 -0.59 -17.02 -0.64
N ARG A 137 -0.20 -17.05 -1.94
CA ARG A 137 0.51 -18.18 -2.53
C ARG A 137 1.86 -18.41 -1.86
N HIS A 138 2.61 -17.35 -1.56
CA HIS A 138 3.88 -17.43 -0.86
C HIS A 138 3.74 -18.07 0.53
N MET A 139 2.74 -17.66 1.33
CA MET A 139 2.43 -18.24 2.63
C MET A 139 2.09 -19.74 2.52
N ALA A 140 1.28 -20.11 1.53
CA ALA A 140 0.92 -21.52 1.31
C ALA A 140 2.12 -22.36 0.85
N LEU A 141 2.92 -21.86 -0.08
CA LEU A 141 4.06 -22.58 -0.66
C LEU A 141 5.20 -22.77 0.33
N HIS A 142 5.64 -21.68 0.94
CA HIS A 142 6.89 -21.67 1.71
C HIS A 142 6.67 -21.93 3.21
N TYR A 143 5.47 -21.64 3.73
CA TYR A 143 5.15 -21.80 5.14
C TYR A 143 4.08 -22.85 5.43
N GLY A 144 3.49 -23.45 4.38
CA GLY A 144 2.45 -24.48 4.54
C GLY A 144 1.16 -23.96 5.15
N ALA A 145 0.90 -22.66 5.10
CA ALA A 145 -0.29 -22.03 5.64
C ALA A 145 -1.53 -22.32 4.78
N ILE A 146 -2.71 -22.21 5.41
CA ILE A 146 -4.02 -22.27 4.75
C ILE A 146 -4.57 -20.84 4.75
N VAL A 147 -4.68 -20.22 3.58
CA VAL A 147 -4.94 -18.78 3.46
C VAL A 147 -6.32 -18.53 2.87
N SER A 148 -7.09 -17.68 3.55
CA SER A 148 -8.29 -17.07 2.99
C SER A 148 -8.03 -15.57 2.80
N SER A 149 -8.18 -15.09 1.57
CA SER A 149 -7.88 -13.71 1.19
C SER A 149 -9.11 -13.00 0.65
N TRP A 150 -9.36 -11.77 1.09
CA TRP A 150 -10.50 -10.95 0.66
C TRP A 150 -10.03 -9.78 -0.18
N ASN A 151 -10.80 -9.50 -1.23
CA ASN A 151 -10.59 -8.33 -2.07
C ASN A 151 -11.92 -7.91 -2.73
N VAL A 152 -12.07 -6.62 -3.00
CA VAL A 152 -13.25 -6.06 -3.66
C VAL A 152 -13.06 -5.87 -5.19
N SER A 153 -11.85 -6.09 -5.72
CA SER A 153 -11.56 -6.08 -7.16
C SER A 153 -11.79 -7.46 -7.76
N ALA A 154 -12.84 -7.57 -8.58
CA ALA A 154 -13.16 -8.82 -9.28
C ALA A 154 -12.05 -9.28 -10.23
N GLU A 155 -11.35 -8.33 -10.87
CA GLU A 155 -10.25 -8.62 -11.77
C GLU A 155 -9.04 -9.23 -11.04
N GLN A 156 -8.66 -8.65 -9.90
CA GLN A 156 -7.57 -9.18 -9.08
C GLN A 156 -7.93 -10.54 -8.50
N VAL A 157 -9.14 -10.73 -7.99
CA VAL A 157 -9.61 -12.03 -7.45
C VAL A 157 -9.60 -13.11 -8.54
N ARG A 158 -10.10 -12.81 -9.74
CA ARG A 158 -10.07 -13.75 -10.87
C ARG A 158 -8.63 -14.13 -11.21
N TYR A 159 -7.74 -13.15 -11.41
CA TYR A 159 -6.34 -13.39 -11.71
C TYR A 159 -5.65 -14.25 -10.64
N ALA A 160 -5.86 -13.91 -9.36
CA ALA A 160 -5.26 -14.63 -8.24
C ALA A 160 -5.75 -16.08 -8.15
N THR A 161 -7.07 -16.30 -8.38
CA THR A 161 -7.69 -17.63 -8.38
C THR A 161 -7.17 -18.50 -9.53
N ASP A 162 -7.15 -17.95 -10.75
CA ASP A 162 -6.67 -18.69 -11.93
C ASP A 162 -5.20 -19.06 -11.77
N ARG A 163 -4.39 -18.15 -11.23
CA ARG A 163 -2.96 -18.39 -10.99
C ARG A 163 -2.74 -19.44 -9.90
N ALA A 164 -3.43 -19.37 -8.76
CA ALA A 164 -3.32 -20.38 -7.71
C ALA A 164 -3.70 -21.77 -8.22
N LYS A 165 -4.76 -21.87 -9.01
CA LYS A 165 -5.19 -23.12 -9.64
C LYS A 165 -4.16 -23.67 -10.63
N SER A 166 -3.59 -22.82 -11.47
CA SER A 166 -2.57 -23.23 -12.45
C SER A 166 -1.26 -23.69 -11.79
N GLU A 167 -0.96 -23.17 -10.61
CA GLU A 167 0.22 -23.49 -9.81
C GLU A 167 -0.04 -24.63 -8.79
N GLY A 168 -1.30 -25.12 -8.66
CA GLY A 168 -1.66 -26.23 -7.78
C GLY A 168 -1.77 -25.87 -6.30
N TYR A 169 -2.20 -24.65 -5.96
CA TYR A 169 -2.39 -24.16 -4.59
C TYR A 169 -3.85 -23.86 -4.22
N ASP A 170 -4.81 -24.23 -5.07
CA ASP A 170 -6.24 -23.96 -4.87
C ASP A 170 -6.85 -24.81 -3.73
N ASP A 171 -6.16 -25.80 -3.21
CA ASP A 171 -6.51 -26.54 -2.00
C ASP A 171 -6.11 -25.80 -0.70
N ARG A 172 -5.16 -24.85 -0.77
CA ARG A 172 -4.61 -24.13 0.39
C ARG A 172 -4.91 -22.62 0.38
N VAL A 173 -5.26 -22.05 -0.76
CA VAL A 173 -5.52 -20.63 -0.90
C VAL A 173 -6.90 -20.42 -1.50
N SER A 174 -7.72 -19.62 -0.81
CA SER A 174 -9.02 -19.19 -1.31
C SER A 174 -9.07 -17.66 -1.43
N TYR A 175 -9.54 -17.17 -2.58
CA TYR A 175 -9.74 -15.74 -2.83
C TYR A 175 -11.22 -15.42 -2.85
N VAL A 176 -11.65 -14.53 -1.98
CA VAL A 176 -13.06 -14.17 -1.77
C VAL A 176 -13.30 -12.77 -2.30
N LEU A 177 -14.21 -12.65 -3.27
CA LEU A 177 -14.67 -11.35 -3.76
C LEU A 177 -15.68 -10.76 -2.79
N ASP A 178 -15.19 -10.13 -1.72
CA ASP A 178 -16.01 -9.48 -0.71
C ASP A 178 -15.20 -8.44 0.06
N ASP A 179 -15.90 -7.59 0.82
CA ASP A 179 -15.30 -6.61 1.70
C ASP A 179 -14.68 -7.29 2.93
N TYR A 180 -13.51 -6.82 3.38
CA TYR A 180 -12.81 -7.34 4.56
C TYR A 180 -13.68 -7.30 5.83
N ARG A 181 -14.64 -6.38 5.90
CA ARG A 181 -15.58 -6.26 7.03
C ARG A 181 -16.43 -7.51 7.20
N ASN A 182 -16.55 -8.34 6.17
CA ASN A 182 -17.32 -9.59 6.17
C ASN A 182 -16.49 -10.83 6.52
N ILE A 183 -15.20 -10.69 6.86
CA ILE A 183 -14.35 -11.81 7.30
C ILE A 183 -14.99 -12.50 8.52
N LYS A 184 -15.14 -13.82 8.40
CA LYS A 184 -15.69 -14.71 9.43
C LYS A 184 -14.80 -15.93 9.60
N GLY A 185 -14.88 -16.56 10.76
CA GLY A 185 -14.08 -17.74 11.12
C GLY A 185 -13.00 -17.37 12.13
N GLU A 186 -12.16 -18.34 12.46
CA GLU A 186 -11.04 -18.20 13.39
C GLU A 186 -9.73 -18.45 12.64
N TYR A 187 -8.75 -17.60 12.87
CA TYR A 187 -7.46 -17.60 12.19
C TYR A 187 -6.31 -17.46 13.18
N ASP A 188 -5.21 -18.14 12.92
CA ASP A 188 -3.99 -18.08 13.71
C ASP A 188 -3.18 -16.81 13.38
N ALA A 189 -3.39 -16.27 12.17
CA ALA A 189 -2.81 -15.01 11.79
C ALA A 189 -3.78 -14.14 10.99
N PHE A 190 -3.62 -12.82 11.14
CA PHE A 190 -4.26 -11.79 10.32
C PHE A 190 -3.20 -10.94 9.63
N VAL A 191 -3.33 -10.71 8.34
CA VAL A 191 -2.40 -9.88 7.59
C VAL A 191 -3.11 -8.89 6.66
N SER A 192 -2.58 -7.68 6.60
CA SER A 192 -3.03 -6.66 5.65
C SER A 192 -1.83 -5.88 5.15
N VAL A 193 -1.64 -5.82 3.82
CA VAL A 193 -0.50 -5.18 3.17
C VAL A 193 -0.99 -4.20 2.12
N GLY A 194 -0.84 -2.88 2.39
CA GLY A 194 -1.22 -1.81 1.46
C GLY A 194 -2.73 -1.61 1.29
N MET A 195 -3.53 -1.94 2.32
CA MET A 195 -4.97 -1.74 2.32
C MET A 195 -5.41 -0.60 3.26
N LEU A 196 -4.71 -0.41 4.38
CA LEU A 196 -5.15 0.51 5.45
C LEU A 196 -5.34 1.94 4.96
N GLU A 197 -4.55 2.36 3.98
CA GLU A 197 -4.62 3.66 3.32
C GLU A 197 -5.99 3.92 2.69
N HIS A 198 -6.71 2.86 2.34
CA HIS A 198 -8.02 2.90 1.71
C HIS A 198 -9.19 2.63 2.66
N VAL A 199 -8.91 2.36 3.93
CA VAL A 199 -9.95 2.09 4.96
C VAL A 199 -10.62 3.39 5.40
N GLY A 200 -9.83 4.44 5.64
CA GLY A 200 -10.30 5.72 6.21
C GLY A 200 -10.33 5.70 7.74
N LEU A 201 -9.97 6.82 8.36
CA LEU A 201 -9.81 6.94 9.82
C LEU A 201 -11.06 6.52 10.61
N ASP A 202 -12.24 6.93 10.13
CA ASP A 202 -13.53 6.65 10.80
C ASP A 202 -13.85 5.15 10.88
N HIS A 203 -13.15 4.31 10.10
CA HIS A 203 -13.34 2.86 10.03
C HIS A 203 -12.20 2.04 10.65
N TYR A 204 -11.25 2.68 11.33
CA TYR A 204 -10.19 1.95 12.04
C TYR A 204 -10.72 1.10 13.19
N PRO A 205 -11.69 1.58 14.01
CA PRO A 205 -12.35 0.71 14.97
C PRO A 205 -13.05 -0.49 14.34
N ASP A 206 -13.71 -0.31 13.18
CA ASP A 206 -14.37 -1.41 12.45
C ASP A 206 -13.34 -2.48 12.02
N LEU A 207 -12.14 -2.07 11.58
CA LEU A 207 -11.06 -3.02 11.28
C LEU A 207 -10.59 -3.75 12.54
N GLY A 208 -10.48 -3.05 13.66
CA GLY A 208 -10.20 -3.65 14.96
C GLY A 208 -11.24 -4.70 15.35
N ASP A 209 -12.54 -4.40 15.18
CA ASP A 209 -13.65 -5.35 15.40
C ASP A 209 -13.52 -6.61 14.54
N VAL A 210 -13.13 -6.45 13.26
CA VAL A 210 -12.89 -7.59 12.35
C VAL A 210 -11.77 -8.48 12.88
N VAL A 211 -10.63 -7.88 13.23
CA VAL A 211 -9.48 -8.61 13.74
C VAL A 211 -9.82 -9.29 15.06
N ASP A 212 -10.51 -8.61 15.97
CA ASP A 212 -10.87 -9.16 17.28
C ASP A 212 -11.77 -10.39 17.17
N ARG A 213 -12.77 -10.36 16.31
CA ARG A 213 -13.69 -11.50 16.15
C ARG A 213 -13.07 -12.70 15.43
N CYS A 214 -12.00 -12.50 14.64
CA CYS A 214 -11.45 -13.56 13.81
C CYS A 214 -10.08 -14.08 14.27
N LEU A 215 -9.33 -13.35 15.09
CA LEU A 215 -8.01 -13.78 15.54
C LEU A 215 -8.13 -14.70 16.78
N THR A 216 -7.48 -15.87 16.73
CA THR A 216 -7.43 -16.80 17.87
C THR A 216 -6.75 -16.18 19.10
N ALA A 217 -6.87 -16.81 20.26
CA ALA A 217 -6.29 -16.30 21.52
C ALA A 217 -4.76 -16.15 21.46
N GLU A 218 -4.07 -16.99 20.68
CA GLU A 218 -2.62 -16.98 20.49
C GLU A 218 -2.21 -16.38 19.13
N GLY A 219 -3.17 -15.91 18.36
CA GLY A 219 -2.98 -15.41 17.01
C GLY A 219 -2.17 -14.10 16.98
N ARG A 220 -1.55 -13.85 15.83
CA ARG A 220 -0.77 -12.64 15.55
C ARG A 220 -1.32 -11.90 14.36
N GLY A 221 -1.23 -10.58 14.42
CA GLY A 221 -1.59 -9.73 13.28
C GLY A 221 -0.42 -8.90 12.79
N LEU A 222 -0.44 -8.56 11.50
CA LEU A 222 0.48 -7.62 10.89
C LEU A 222 -0.28 -6.68 9.96
N ILE A 223 -0.07 -5.38 10.14
CA ILE A 223 -0.53 -4.35 9.22
C ILE A 223 0.69 -3.65 8.63
N HIS A 224 0.78 -3.68 7.29
CA HIS A 224 1.80 -2.98 6.51
C HIS A 224 1.12 -1.86 5.74
N THR A 225 1.49 -0.62 6.00
CA THR A 225 0.82 0.56 5.44
C THR A 225 1.76 1.74 5.22
N ILE A 226 1.51 2.49 4.18
CA ILE A 226 2.08 3.84 4.04
C ILE A 226 1.54 4.68 5.20
N GLY A 227 2.41 5.47 5.80
CA GLY A 227 2.02 6.34 6.90
C GLY A 227 2.74 7.68 6.89
N ARG A 228 2.59 8.42 7.98
CA ARG A 228 3.18 9.76 8.19
C ARG A 228 3.59 9.98 9.63
N ASN A 229 4.50 10.93 9.83
CA ASN A 229 4.90 11.36 11.18
C ASN A 229 3.91 12.35 11.83
N ARG A 230 3.04 12.97 11.04
CA ARG A 230 2.04 13.96 11.49
C ARG A 230 0.78 13.84 10.63
N PRO A 231 -0.42 14.05 11.20
CA PRO A 231 -1.67 14.07 10.45
C PRO A 231 -1.60 15.12 9.31
N ARG A 232 -1.89 14.69 8.11
CA ARG A 232 -1.90 15.55 6.91
C ARG A 232 -2.78 14.92 5.84
N LEU A 233 -3.53 15.74 5.14
CA LEU A 233 -4.31 15.30 3.98
C LEU A 233 -3.39 14.82 2.84
N MET A 234 -3.91 13.95 1.99
CA MET A 234 -3.20 13.49 0.78
C MET A 234 -2.84 14.69 -0.12
N ASN A 235 -1.80 14.55 -0.91
CA ASN A 235 -1.54 15.46 -2.01
C ASN A 235 -2.78 15.51 -2.92
N ALA A 236 -3.29 16.71 -3.21
CA ALA A 236 -4.58 16.89 -3.87
C ALA A 236 -4.62 16.31 -5.29
N TRP A 237 -3.48 16.31 -6.00
CA TRP A 237 -3.41 15.70 -7.33
C TRP A 237 -3.42 14.18 -7.24
N ILE A 238 -2.66 13.58 -6.32
CA ILE A 238 -2.67 12.13 -6.07
C ILE A 238 -4.07 11.67 -5.66
N GLU A 239 -4.71 12.37 -4.71
CA GLU A 239 -6.07 12.04 -4.26
C GLU A 239 -7.10 12.14 -5.39
N LYS A 240 -6.95 13.13 -6.27
CA LYS A 240 -7.91 13.37 -7.36
C LYS A 240 -7.71 12.43 -8.56
N ARG A 241 -6.45 12.09 -8.92
CA ARG A 241 -6.08 11.44 -10.17
C ARG A 241 -5.63 10.01 -10.04
N ILE A 242 -5.04 9.62 -8.87
CA ILE A 242 -4.40 8.32 -8.68
C ILE A 242 -5.15 7.49 -7.64
N PHE A 243 -5.27 7.96 -6.39
CA PHE A 243 -5.86 7.22 -5.27
C PHE A 243 -6.99 8.01 -4.60
N PRO A 244 -8.20 8.02 -5.17
CA PRO A 244 -9.34 8.71 -4.55
C PRO A 244 -9.63 8.17 -3.15
N GLY A 245 -9.73 9.09 -2.18
CA GLY A 245 -10.06 8.75 -0.80
C GLY A 245 -8.96 8.11 0.02
N ALA A 246 -7.73 7.95 -0.52
CA ALA A 246 -6.62 7.40 0.25
C ALA A 246 -6.13 8.35 1.34
N TYR A 247 -5.80 7.78 2.50
CA TYR A 247 -5.26 8.50 3.65
C TYR A 247 -4.16 7.70 4.34
N PRO A 248 -2.88 8.08 4.20
CA PRO A 248 -1.80 7.50 4.98
C PRO A 248 -1.86 7.96 6.45
N PRO A 249 -2.05 7.05 7.43
CA PRO A 249 -2.18 7.40 8.83
C PRO A 249 -0.84 7.72 9.50
N THR A 250 -0.92 8.31 10.68
CA THR A 250 0.16 8.29 11.66
C THR A 250 0.08 7.02 12.50
N LEU A 251 1.20 6.64 13.19
CA LEU A 251 1.16 5.56 14.17
C LEU A 251 0.17 5.82 15.30
N GLY A 252 0.02 7.10 15.72
CA GLY A 252 -0.97 7.46 16.73
C GLY A 252 -2.40 7.21 16.29
N GLU A 253 -2.74 7.53 15.03
CA GLU A 253 -4.07 7.25 14.46
C GLU A 253 -4.32 5.75 14.28
N MET A 254 -3.28 4.94 14.03
CA MET A 254 -3.42 3.48 13.96
C MET A 254 -3.78 2.84 15.30
N MET A 255 -3.55 3.52 16.43
CA MET A 255 -3.91 2.99 17.75
C MET A 255 -5.42 2.79 17.91
N ASP A 256 -6.25 3.49 17.15
CA ASP A 256 -7.70 3.28 17.12
C ASP A 256 -8.11 1.87 16.64
N ILE A 257 -7.18 1.13 15.96
CA ILE A 257 -7.38 -0.27 15.60
C ILE A 257 -7.09 -1.18 16.81
N PHE A 258 -6.11 -0.84 17.65
CA PHE A 258 -5.52 -1.76 18.61
C PHE A 258 -6.04 -1.55 20.04
N GLU A 259 -6.10 -0.29 20.51
CA GLU A 259 -6.45 0.03 21.90
C GLU A 259 -7.87 -0.39 22.30
N PRO A 260 -8.93 -0.14 21.50
CA PRO A 260 -10.29 -0.54 21.88
C PRO A 260 -10.43 -2.05 22.05
N HIS A 261 -9.63 -2.84 21.32
CA HIS A 261 -9.68 -4.30 21.33
C HIS A 261 -8.60 -4.94 22.22
N ARG A 262 -7.85 -4.12 22.96
CA ARG A 262 -6.83 -4.56 23.92
C ARG A 262 -5.74 -5.42 23.23
N PHE A 263 -5.36 -5.06 21.99
CA PHE A 263 -4.22 -5.66 21.32
C PHE A 263 -2.91 -5.06 21.83
N SER A 264 -1.93 -5.92 22.06
CA SER A 264 -0.55 -5.52 22.34
C SER A 264 0.20 -5.34 21.05
N VAL A 265 0.67 -4.13 20.75
CA VAL A 265 1.63 -3.88 19.68
C VAL A 265 3.00 -4.40 20.11
N LEU A 266 3.55 -5.34 19.35
CA LEU A 266 4.81 -6.02 19.68
C LEU A 266 6.01 -5.42 18.98
N ASP A 267 5.81 -4.95 17.74
CA ASP A 267 6.87 -4.42 16.89
C ASP A 267 6.32 -3.38 15.93
N VAL A 268 7.11 -2.35 15.70
CA VAL A 268 6.88 -1.35 14.64
C VAL A 268 8.19 -1.16 13.89
N GLU A 269 8.21 -1.56 12.63
CA GLU A 269 9.35 -1.33 11.74
C GLU A 269 9.02 -0.28 10.70
N ASN A 270 9.95 0.63 10.46
CA ASN A 270 9.81 1.67 9.43
C ASN A 270 10.66 1.32 8.21
N LEU A 271 10.00 1.00 7.12
CA LEU A 271 10.63 0.59 5.86
C LEU A 271 10.63 1.70 4.79
N ARG A 272 10.62 2.96 5.19
CA ARG A 272 10.54 4.12 4.30
C ARG A 272 11.53 4.09 3.14
N LEU A 273 12.80 3.80 3.42
CA LEU A 273 13.84 3.78 2.38
C LEU A 273 13.74 2.56 1.45
N HIS A 274 13.18 1.46 1.93
CA HIS A 274 12.86 0.31 1.08
C HIS A 274 11.81 0.67 0.04
N TYR A 275 10.84 1.52 0.40
CA TYR A 275 9.84 1.98 -0.58
C TYR A 275 10.45 2.94 -1.60
N ALA A 276 11.39 3.79 -1.21
CA ALA A 276 12.11 4.62 -2.16
C ALA A 276 12.86 3.77 -3.22
N LYS A 277 13.52 2.67 -2.79
CA LYS A 277 14.18 1.69 -3.69
C LYS A 277 13.17 0.94 -4.55
N THR A 278 12.05 0.53 -3.98
CA THR A 278 10.96 -0.13 -4.72
C THR A 278 10.45 0.77 -5.85
N LEU A 279 10.19 2.04 -5.54
CA LEU A 279 9.73 3.03 -6.53
C LEU A 279 10.80 3.36 -7.58
N GLU A 280 12.07 3.29 -7.22
CA GLU A 280 13.18 3.41 -8.17
C GLU A 280 13.15 2.28 -9.20
N ALA A 281 13.02 1.04 -8.74
CA ALA A 281 12.92 -0.12 -9.63
C ALA A 281 11.68 -0.05 -10.52
N TRP A 282 10.52 0.30 -9.95
CA TRP A 282 9.29 0.48 -10.72
C TRP A 282 9.39 1.60 -11.76
N LEU A 283 9.97 2.76 -11.38
CA LEU A 283 10.14 3.88 -12.29
C LEU A 283 11.08 3.52 -13.46
N SER A 284 12.19 2.83 -13.16
CA SER A 284 13.13 2.35 -14.18
C SER A 284 12.46 1.41 -15.20
N ARG A 285 11.65 0.45 -14.72
CA ARG A 285 10.90 -0.48 -15.59
C ARG A 285 9.80 0.22 -16.37
N PHE A 286 9.11 1.15 -15.74
CA PHE A 286 8.09 1.97 -16.37
C PHE A 286 8.68 2.83 -17.49
N ASP A 287 9.81 3.52 -17.23
CA ASP A 287 10.51 4.31 -18.26
C ASP A 287 11.02 3.44 -19.41
N ALA A 288 11.47 2.20 -19.13
CA ALA A 288 11.83 1.24 -20.17
C ALA A 288 10.64 0.75 -21.02
N SER A 289 9.42 0.81 -20.46
CA SER A 289 8.17 0.41 -21.13
C SER A 289 7.38 1.60 -21.69
N HIS A 290 7.99 2.81 -21.74
CA HIS A 290 7.33 4.06 -22.11
C HIS A 290 6.53 3.97 -23.41
N GLN A 291 7.12 3.41 -24.48
CA GLN A 291 6.47 3.28 -25.76
C GLN A 291 5.21 2.40 -25.67
N GLN A 292 5.31 1.24 -25.01
CA GLN A 292 4.19 0.30 -24.85
C GLN A 292 3.03 0.93 -24.06
N VAL A 293 3.36 1.70 -23.02
CA VAL A 293 2.35 2.41 -22.23
C VAL A 293 1.67 3.50 -23.07
N THR A 294 2.44 4.27 -23.82
CA THR A 294 1.89 5.33 -24.69
C THR A 294 1.00 4.76 -25.82
N GLU A 295 1.36 3.60 -26.39
CA GLU A 295 0.53 2.91 -27.36
C GLU A 295 -0.76 2.33 -26.77
N GLN A 296 -0.70 1.85 -25.51
CA GLN A 296 -1.86 1.29 -24.81
C GLN A 296 -2.86 2.38 -24.33
N PHE A 297 -2.35 3.56 -23.99
CA PHE A 297 -3.13 4.68 -23.47
C PHE A 297 -2.91 5.95 -24.28
N ASP A 298 -2.07 6.86 -23.79
CA ASP A 298 -1.58 8.06 -24.46
C ASP A 298 -0.38 8.66 -23.71
N GLU A 299 0.21 9.72 -24.27
CA GLU A 299 1.35 10.42 -23.68
C GLU A 299 0.96 11.13 -22.37
N ASN A 300 -0.26 11.64 -22.23
CA ASN A 300 -0.70 12.31 -21.00
C ASN A 300 -0.77 11.34 -19.82
N PHE A 301 -1.30 10.13 -20.06
CA PHE A 301 -1.30 9.06 -19.07
C PHE A 301 0.11 8.65 -18.68
N THR A 302 0.98 8.44 -19.67
CA THR A 302 2.37 8.04 -19.44
C THR A 302 3.11 9.07 -18.59
N ARG A 303 2.97 10.36 -18.89
CA ARG A 303 3.54 11.45 -18.09
C ARG A 303 2.95 11.54 -16.70
N ALA A 304 1.63 11.38 -16.56
CA ALA A 304 0.95 11.37 -15.26
C ALA A 304 1.45 10.23 -14.36
N TRP A 305 1.55 9.02 -14.91
CA TRP A 305 2.01 7.86 -14.15
C TRP A 305 3.48 7.97 -13.74
N ARG A 306 4.32 8.48 -14.64
CA ARG A 306 5.72 8.79 -14.34
C ARG A 306 5.85 9.81 -13.22
N LEU A 307 5.04 10.88 -13.24
CA LEU A 307 5.01 11.88 -12.17
C LEU A 307 4.57 11.26 -10.84
N TYR A 308 3.58 10.37 -10.86
CA TYR A 308 3.12 9.66 -9.66
C TYR A 308 4.25 8.81 -9.06
N LEU A 309 4.95 7.99 -9.84
CA LEU A 309 6.05 7.15 -9.35
C LEU A 309 7.23 8.00 -8.83
N ALA A 310 7.66 9.01 -9.58
CA ALA A 310 8.73 9.91 -9.20
C ALA A 310 8.37 10.75 -7.95
N GLY A 311 7.14 11.26 -7.89
CA GLY A 311 6.63 12.03 -6.75
C GLY A 311 6.51 11.19 -5.48
N SER A 312 6.09 9.95 -5.61
CA SER A 312 6.05 9.00 -4.49
C SER A 312 7.47 8.69 -3.99
N LYS A 313 8.45 8.42 -4.88
CA LYS A 313 9.85 8.24 -4.49
C LYS A 313 10.39 9.45 -3.74
N ALA A 314 10.15 10.65 -4.27
CA ALA A 314 10.57 11.90 -3.62
C ALA A 314 9.92 12.08 -2.23
N ALA A 315 8.63 11.71 -2.07
CA ALA A 315 7.93 11.80 -0.80
C ALA A 315 8.52 10.87 0.27
N PHE A 316 8.95 9.66 -0.10
CA PHE A 316 9.65 8.76 0.82
C PHE A 316 11.07 9.25 1.12
N LEU A 317 11.84 9.72 0.14
CA LEU A 317 13.19 10.25 0.35
C LEU A 317 13.19 11.51 1.23
N SER A 318 12.24 12.42 1.04
CA SER A 318 12.11 13.63 1.85
C SER A 318 11.59 13.39 3.27
N GLY A 319 11.05 12.18 3.56
CA GLY A 319 10.41 11.86 4.84
C GLY A 319 8.96 12.37 4.98
N ALA A 320 8.37 12.90 3.92
CA ALA A 320 6.96 13.29 3.89
C ALA A 320 6.00 12.09 4.03
N LEU A 321 6.43 10.93 3.51
CA LEU A 321 5.80 9.62 3.72
C LEU A 321 6.71 8.69 4.49
N GLN A 322 6.09 7.79 5.24
CA GLN A 322 6.69 6.69 5.98
C GLN A 322 6.09 5.37 5.50
N LEU A 323 6.69 4.26 5.86
CA LEU A 323 6.08 2.95 5.70
C LEU A 323 6.23 2.17 6.99
N PHE A 324 5.13 1.70 7.54
CA PHE A 324 5.13 0.96 8.79
C PHE A 324 4.69 -0.49 8.59
N GLN A 325 5.41 -1.41 9.23
CA GLN A 325 4.89 -2.73 9.53
C GLN A 325 4.66 -2.81 11.04
N VAL A 326 3.40 -2.98 11.44
CA VAL A 326 2.98 -3.07 12.84
C VAL A 326 2.56 -4.49 13.12
N VAL A 327 3.27 -5.15 14.04
CA VAL A 327 2.97 -6.50 14.53
C VAL A 327 2.26 -6.41 15.86
N PHE A 328 1.19 -7.16 16.03
CA PHE A 328 0.38 -7.15 17.25
C PHE A 328 -0.18 -8.53 17.57
N THR A 329 -0.67 -8.68 18.79
CA THR A 329 -1.33 -9.88 19.29
C THR A 329 -2.32 -9.53 20.39
N ARG A 330 -3.09 -10.51 20.85
CA ARG A 330 -3.95 -10.30 22.02
C ARG A 330 -3.14 -10.02 23.29
N GLU A 331 -3.62 -9.17 24.18
CA GLU A 331 -2.90 -8.76 25.41
C GLU A 331 -2.48 -9.93 26.31
N ARG A 332 -3.25 -11.03 26.31
CA ARG A 332 -3.01 -12.20 27.17
C ARG A 332 -2.18 -13.28 26.51
N ASN A 333 -1.74 -13.08 25.27
CA ASN A 333 -0.87 -14.04 24.60
C ASN A 333 0.55 -13.96 25.17
N ASN A 334 0.97 -15.00 25.89
CA ASN A 334 2.31 -15.12 26.47
C ASN A 334 3.24 -16.04 25.63
N LYS A 335 2.77 -16.56 24.49
CA LYS A 335 3.60 -17.35 23.55
C LYS A 335 4.32 -16.43 22.55
N LEU A 336 5.15 -15.54 23.09
CA LEU A 336 5.88 -14.55 22.33
C LEU A 336 7.36 -14.92 22.26
N ALA A 337 8.01 -14.58 21.14
CA ALA A 337 9.46 -14.70 21.02
C ALA A 337 10.15 -13.68 21.96
N ALA A 338 11.16 -14.15 22.71
CA ALA A 338 11.90 -13.30 23.63
C ALA A 338 12.78 -12.25 22.92
N SER A 339 13.04 -12.44 21.62
CA SER A 339 13.86 -11.53 20.82
C SER A 339 13.38 -11.48 19.36
N ARG A 340 13.97 -10.59 18.57
CA ARG A 340 13.72 -10.47 17.12
C ARG A 340 14.57 -11.43 16.28
N ALA A 341 15.28 -12.41 16.86
CA ALA A 341 16.17 -13.31 16.13
C ALA A 341 15.46 -14.05 14.98
N HIS A 342 14.18 -14.44 15.17
CA HIS A 342 13.36 -15.10 14.16
C HIS A 342 13.13 -14.29 12.88
N LEU A 343 13.39 -12.99 12.87
CA LEU A 343 13.24 -12.14 11.68
C LEU A 343 14.42 -12.29 10.72
N TYR A 344 15.58 -12.72 11.23
CA TYR A 344 16.87 -12.70 10.52
C TYR A 344 17.53 -14.09 10.40
N SER A 345 16.82 -15.14 10.88
CA SER A 345 17.29 -16.54 10.83
C SER A 345 16.75 -17.29 9.62
#